data_aa171dbb3f7cc34d2b7a2e2285d01b63
#
_entry.id   aa171dbb3f7cc34d2b7a2e2285d01b63
#
_cell.length_a   1.000
_cell.length_b   1.000
_cell.length_c   1.000
_cell.angle_alpha   90.00
_cell.angle_beta   90.00
_cell.angle_gamma   90.00
#
_symmetry.space_group_name_H-M   'P 1'
#
loop_
_entity.id
_entity.type
_entity.pdbx_description
1 polymer ?
#
loop_
_entity_poly.entity_id
_entity_poly.type
_entity_poly.pdbx_seq_one_letter_code
_entity_poly.pdbx_strand_id
1 'polypeptide(L)'
;MKKSVSVKFDRRRKYYLILDCETATLPCADGLPENEKKKIAIAKPLIYDLGWTIVDKKGNIYLRENYLISEIFSVPSIFNTAYYAHKRPLYLEKLDKGEIVLTDWRTAVSRLEFALSITEAVGAYNAMFDFKKAIPFTELYINQLYSADFHKWLSFQAECCERIVNDTVIGNNKEFDPNCFRFRSKEYPLFDLWGLSCQYLLDNDEYKKACLLNGWQTESGKYFKTSAETTYRFISGQMDFDEAHTAIDDADIESEIFALIVKRAKNQVEIGIEYFPFRILGTVRKFVCQHPEFADMVNLEF
;
A
#
# COMPACT_ATOMS: atom_id res chain seq x y z
N MET A 1 22.33 -22.00 -6.69
CA MET A 1 22.73 -20.86 -5.84
C MET A 1 23.06 -19.67 -6.73
N LYS A 2 22.12 -18.70 -6.87
CA LYS A 2 22.44 -17.41 -7.51
C LYS A 2 23.35 -16.66 -6.55
N LYS A 3 24.54 -16.24 -7.02
CA LYS A 3 25.46 -15.40 -6.26
C LYS A 3 24.71 -14.14 -5.84
N SER A 4 24.64 -13.86 -4.54
CA SER A 4 24.17 -12.58 -4.04
C SER A 4 25.08 -11.50 -4.62
N VAL A 5 24.55 -10.71 -5.53
CA VAL A 5 25.26 -9.52 -6.01
C VAL A 5 25.22 -8.54 -4.85
N SER A 6 26.35 -8.32 -4.19
CA SER A 6 26.46 -7.27 -3.18
C SER A 6 26.34 -5.92 -3.88
N VAL A 7 25.15 -5.35 -3.86
CA VAL A 7 24.93 -3.99 -4.37
C VAL A 7 25.68 -3.03 -3.46
N LYS A 8 26.65 -2.30 -4.02
CA LYS A 8 27.35 -1.23 -3.29
C LYS A 8 26.53 0.04 -3.41
N PHE A 9 25.95 0.50 -2.30
CA PHE A 9 25.25 1.77 -2.23
C PHE A 9 26.28 2.92 -2.31
N ASP A 10 26.08 3.82 -3.28
CA ASP A 10 26.88 5.04 -3.41
C ASP A 10 26.32 6.11 -2.47
N ARG A 11 27.06 6.48 -1.42
CA ARG A 11 26.63 7.48 -0.42
C ARG A 11 26.37 8.89 -0.99
N ARG A 12 26.74 9.16 -2.22
CA ARG A 12 26.46 10.43 -2.92
C ARG A 12 25.09 10.43 -3.61
N ARG A 13 24.43 9.28 -3.69
CA ARG A 13 23.09 9.12 -4.28
C ARG A 13 22.04 9.13 -3.19
N LYS A 14 20.85 9.63 -3.56
CA LYS A 14 19.66 9.54 -2.73
C LYS A 14 18.86 8.32 -3.12
N TYR A 15 18.53 7.51 -2.13
CA TYR A 15 17.74 6.32 -2.28
C TYR A 15 16.40 6.48 -1.58
N TYR A 16 15.38 5.85 -2.12
CA TYR A 16 14.02 5.85 -1.61
C TYR A 16 13.57 4.41 -1.45
N LEU A 17 12.89 4.12 -0.36
CA LEU A 17 12.27 2.83 -0.16
C LEU A 17 10.81 2.95 -0.58
N ILE A 18 10.38 2.08 -1.49
CA ILE A 18 8.98 1.90 -1.87
C ILE A 18 8.54 0.55 -1.33
N LEU A 19 7.47 0.56 -0.53
CA LEU A 19 7.00 -0.62 0.19
C LEU A 19 5.52 -0.81 -0.07
N ASP A 20 5.14 -2.06 -0.28
CA ASP A 20 3.76 -2.50 -0.25
C ASP A 20 3.60 -3.69 0.70
N CYS A 21 2.39 -3.89 1.21
CA CYS A 21 2.07 -5.04 2.03
C CYS A 21 0.67 -5.60 1.77
N GLU A 22 0.58 -6.93 1.70
CA GLU A 22 -0.69 -7.63 1.67
C GLU A 22 -1.09 -8.08 3.08
N THR A 23 -2.37 -7.93 3.40
CA THR A 23 -2.84 -8.10 4.76
C THR A 23 -4.00 -9.08 4.90
N ALA A 24 -4.01 -9.75 6.04
CA ALA A 24 -5.13 -10.49 6.62
C ALA A 24 -5.70 -9.69 7.81
N THR A 25 -6.65 -10.28 8.53
CA THR A 25 -7.18 -9.72 9.77
C THR A 25 -7.16 -10.75 10.90
N LEU A 26 -7.54 -10.32 12.09
CA LEU A 26 -7.77 -11.26 13.18
C LEU A 26 -8.99 -12.15 12.90
N PRO A 27 -9.05 -13.37 13.48
CA PRO A 27 -10.18 -14.30 13.33
C PRO A 27 -11.55 -13.71 13.72
N CYS A 28 -11.58 -12.61 14.46
CA CYS A 28 -12.83 -11.91 14.80
C CYS A 28 -13.62 -11.41 13.57
N ALA A 29 -13.02 -11.43 12.38
CA ALA A 29 -13.70 -11.11 11.13
C ALA A 29 -14.48 -12.28 10.51
N ASP A 30 -14.34 -13.51 11.04
CA ASP A 30 -15.00 -14.70 10.50
C ASP A 30 -16.52 -14.63 10.66
N GLY A 31 -17.23 -15.00 9.60
CA GLY A 31 -18.70 -15.03 9.60
C GLY A 31 -19.39 -13.67 9.45
N LEU A 32 -18.67 -12.58 9.40
CA LEU A 32 -19.22 -11.23 9.22
C LEU A 32 -19.59 -10.92 7.75
N PRO A 33 -20.54 -10.02 7.50
CA PRO A 33 -20.80 -9.46 6.18
C PRO A 33 -19.55 -8.81 5.58
N GLU A 34 -19.45 -8.81 4.26
CA GLU A 34 -18.26 -8.36 3.55
C GLU A 34 -17.88 -6.90 3.82
N ASN A 35 -18.88 -6.01 3.92
CA ASN A 35 -18.67 -4.60 4.27
C ASN A 35 -18.09 -4.42 5.68
N GLU A 36 -18.45 -5.29 6.62
CA GLU A 36 -17.94 -5.26 8.00
C GLU A 36 -16.54 -5.83 8.08
N LYS A 37 -16.27 -6.91 7.36
CA LYS A 37 -14.90 -7.45 7.20
C LYS A 37 -13.94 -6.40 6.65
N LYS A 38 -14.37 -5.63 5.64
CA LYS A 38 -13.56 -4.52 5.09
C LYS A 38 -13.24 -3.45 6.15
N LYS A 39 -14.20 -3.07 6.99
CA LYS A 39 -13.95 -2.11 8.08
C LYS A 39 -12.86 -2.62 9.04
N ILE A 40 -12.96 -3.89 9.45
CA ILE A 40 -11.98 -4.51 10.35
C ILE A 40 -10.61 -4.63 9.66
N ALA A 41 -10.57 -5.06 8.40
CA ALA A 41 -9.34 -5.18 7.63
C ALA A 41 -8.57 -3.87 7.55
N ILE A 42 -9.27 -2.76 7.34
CA ILE A 42 -8.67 -1.41 7.32
C ILE A 42 -8.19 -0.97 8.71
N ALA A 43 -8.90 -1.35 9.78
CA ALA A 43 -8.59 -0.91 11.14
C ALA A 43 -7.54 -1.78 11.84
N LYS A 44 -7.48 -3.08 11.53
CA LYS A 44 -6.64 -4.09 12.21
C LYS A 44 -5.95 -5.03 11.20
N PRO A 45 -5.16 -4.48 10.25
CA PRO A 45 -4.47 -5.28 9.25
C PRO A 45 -3.30 -6.03 9.85
N LEU A 46 -3.14 -7.30 9.46
CA LEU A 46 -2.01 -8.16 9.79
C LEU A 46 -1.25 -8.52 8.53
N ILE A 47 -0.02 -8.08 8.41
CA ILE A 47 0.81 -8.29 7.23
C ILE A 47 1.17 -9.77 7.11
N TYR A 48 0.78 -10.42 6.01
CA TYR A 48 1.24 -11.76 5.65
C TYR A 48 2.28 -11.73 4.54
N ASP A 49 2.29 -10.70 3.70
CA ASP A 49 3.25 -10.50 2.62
C ASP A 49 3.80 -9.06 2.70
N LEU A 50 5.12 -8.93 2.78
CA LEU A 50 5.82 -7.67 2.95
C LEU A 50 6.90 -7.55 1.89
N GLY A 51 6.74 -6.61 0.97
CA GLY A 51 7.63 -6.38 -0.15
C GLY A 51 8.16 -4.95 -0.20
N TRP A 52 9.40 -4.78 -0.64
CA TRP A 52 9.94 -3.44 -0.89
C TRP A 52 11.04 -3.45 -1.93
N THR A 53 11.20 -2.30 -2.54
CA THR A 53 12.32 -1.97 -3.40
C THR A 53 13.07 -0.76 -2.86
N ILE A 54 14.36 -0.68 -3.14
CA ILE A 54 15.16 0.55 -2.96
C ILE A 54 15.50 1.08 -4.33
N VAL A 55 15.07 2.31 -4.59
CA VAL A 55 15.19 2.95 -5.90
C VAL A 55 15.86 4.32 -5.80
N ASP A 56 16.40 4.80 -6.92
CA ASP A 56 16.74 6.21 -7.08
C ASP A 56 15.62 6.97 -7.83
N LYS A 57 15.74 8.29 -7.95
CA LYS A 57 14.77 9.14 -8.68
C LYS A 57 14.63 8.79 -10.17
N LYS A 58 15.49 7.93 -10.72
CA LYS A 58 15.43 7.50 -12.12
C LYS A 58 14.71 6.15 -12.28
N GLY A 59 14.30 5.53 -11.14
CA GLY A 59 13.68 4.21 -11.14
C GLY A 59 14.66 3.04 -11.24
N ASN A 60 15.97 3.29 -11.04
CA ASN A 60 16.89 2.17 -10.95
C ASN A 60 16.69 1.45 -9.62
N ILE A 61 16.39 0.15 -9.67
CA ILE A 61 16.23 -0.71 -8.49
C ILE A 61 17.60 -1.20 -8.03
N TYR A 62 17.93 -0.98 -6.77
CA TYR A 62 19.19 -1.37 -6.12
C TYR A 62 19.03 -2.56 -5.18
N LEU A 63 17.84 -2.71 -4.59
CA LEU A 63 17.47 -3.82 -3.73
C LEU A 63 15.99 -4.14 -3.96
N ARG A 64 15.67 -5.43 -3.95
CA ARG A 64 14.31 -5.95 -4.04
C ARG A 64 14.20 -7.12 -3.08
N GLU A 65 13.34 -7.02 -2.10
CA GLU A 65 13.15 -8.06 -1.08
C GLU A 65 11.65 -8.29 -0.84
N ASN A 66 11.30 -9.55 -0.57
CA ASN A 66 9.93 -9.97 -0.29
C ASN A 66 9.91 -11.08 0.76
N TYR A 67 9.06 -10.93 1.75
CA TYR A 67 8.95 -11.82 2.90
C TYR A 67 7.50 -12.19 3.17
N LEU A 68 7.21 -13.50 3.21
CA LEU A 68 5.99 -14.01 3.81
C LEU A 68 6.19 -14.18 5.32
N ILE A 69 5.29 -13.62 6.11
CA ILE A 69 5.36 -13.61 7.57
C ILE A 69 4.73 -14.89 8.11
N SER A 70 5.57 -15.78 8.63
CA SER A 70 5.17 -17.13 9.04
C SER A 70 4.07 -17.16 10.10
N GLU A 71 4.08 -16.22 11.04
CA GLU A 71 3.09 -16.10 12.12
C GLU A 71 1.69 -15.74 11.62
N ILE A 72 1.58 -15.25 10.39
CA ILE A 72 0.32 -14.88 9.76
C ILE A 72 0.00 -15.83 8.59
N PHE A 73 0.93 -15.96 7.63
CA PHE A 73 0.74 -16.76 6.42
C PHE A 73 0.52 -18.26 6.71
N SER A 74 1.25 -18.79 7.71
CA SER A 74 1.15 -20.21 8.07
C SER A 74 0.00 -20.55 9.01
N VAL A 75 -0.79 -19.55 9.44
CA VAL A 75 -1.95 -19.73 10.33
C VAL A 75 -3.24 -19.64 9.51
N PRO A 76 -3.89 -20.79 9.17
CA PRO A 76 -5.04 -20.78 8.25
C PRO A 76 -6.21 -19.92 8.73
N SER A 77 -6.47 -19.88 10.05
CA SER A 77 -7.56 -19.07 10.62
C SER A 77 -7.34 -17.56 10.45
N ILE A 78 -6.12 -17.12 10.27
CA ILE A 78 -5.77 -15.71 9.99
C ILE A 78 -5.66 -15.52 8.48
N PHE A 79 -4.82 -16.29 7.79
CA PHE A 79 -4.57 -16.10 6.37
C PHE A 79 -5.86 -16.15 5.52
N ASN A 80 -6.81 -17.04 5.86
CA ASN A 80 -8.07 -17.15 5.13
C ASN A 80 -8.99 -15.91 5.26
N THR A 81 -8.69 -14.98 6.15
CA THR A 81 -9.40 -13.69 6.24
C THR A 81 -8.86 -12.67 5.23
N ALA A 82 -7.73 -12.94 4.57
CA ALA A 82 -7.14 -12.05 3.59
C ALA A 82 -8.05 -11.93 2.35
N TYR A 83 -8.13 -10.72 1.79
CA TYR A 83 -8.89 -10.48 0.55
C TYR A 83 -8.37 -11.36 -0.59
N TYR A 84 -7.06 -11.54 -0.68
CA TYR A 84 -6.39 -12.36 -1.69
C TYR A 84 -6.00 -13.77 -1.20
N ALA A 85 -6.70 -14.33 -0.21
CA ALA A 85 -6.41 -15.68 0.31
C ALA A 85 -6.43 -16.76 -0.80
N HIS A 86 -7.23 -16.57 -1.83
CA HIS A 86 -7.31 -17.47 -3.00
C HIS A 86 -5.98 -17.54 -3.79
N LYS A 87 -5.07 -16.57 -3.63
CA LYS A 87 -3.74 -16.57 -4.27
C LYS A 87 -2.69 -17.41 -3.54
N ARG A 88 -3.06 -18.14 -2.48
CA ARG A 88 -2.13 -19.03 -1.77
C ARG A 88 -1.30 -19.93 -2.69
N PRO A 89 -1.85 -20.56 -3.75
CA PRO A 89 -1.07 -21.38 -4.67
C PRO A 89 0.05 -20.62 -5.36
N LEU A 90 -0.18 -19.36 -5.75
CA LEU A 90 0.85 -18.49 -6.33
C LEU A 90 2.00 -18.23 -5.35
N TYR A 91 1.68 -17.97 -4.07
CA TYR A 91 2.70 -17.77 -3.04
C TYR A 91 3.54 -19.03 -2.83
N LEU A 92 2.92 -20.22 -2.82
CA LEU A 92 3.65 -21.49 -2.68
C LEU A 92 4.57 -21.73 -3.88
N GLU A 93 4.12 -21.42 -5.10
CA GLU A 93 4.94 -21.51 -6.30
C GLU A 93 6.15 -20.55 -6.24
N LYS A 94 5.94 -19.30 -5.82
CA LYS A 94 7.01 -18.32 -5.64
C LYS A 94 8.01 -18.74 -4.56
N LEU A 95 7.55 -19.37 -3.47
CA LEU A 95 8.42 -19.95 -2.43
C LEU A 95 9.28 -21.08 -2.98
N ASP A 96 8.70 -22.01 -3.73
CA ASP A 96 9.42 -23.13 -4.33
C ASP A 96 10.49 -22.66 -5.34
N LYS A 97 10.22 -21.56 -6.04
CA LYS A 97 11.19 -20.92 -6.95
C LYS A 97 12.25 -20.10 -6.22
N GLY A 98 12.08 -19.84 -4.92
CA GLY A 98 12.95 -18.98 -4.14
C GLY A 98 12.87 -17.49 -4.55
N GLU A 99 11.73 -17.07 -5.08
CA GLU A 99 11.44 -15.67 -5.45
C GLU A 99 11.03 -14.85 -4.24
N ILE A 100 10.41 -15.50 -3.25
CA ILE A 100 10.03 -14.94 -1.96
C ILE A 100 10.53 -15.82 -0.82
N VAL A 101 10.59 -15.30 0.40
CA VAL A 101 11.13 -15.98 1.58
C VAL A 101 10.07 -16.06 2.67
N LEU A 102 9.76 -17.28 3.14
CA LEU A 102 8.97 -17.46 4.35
C LEU A 102 9.87 -17.29 5.57
N THR A 103 9.56 -16.36 6.44
CA THR A 103 10.36 -16.06 7.63
C THR A 103 9.49 -15.51 8.77
N ASP A 104 10.07 -15.41 9.96
CA ASP A 104 9.42 -14.74 11.09
C ASP A 104 9.45 -13.21 10.95
N TRP A 105 8.52 -12.54 11.63
CA TRP A 105 8.40 -11.09 11.62
C TRP A 105 9.68 -10.37 12.03
N ARG A 106 10.38 -10.86 13.05
CA ARG A 106 11.59 -10.21 13.56
C ARG A 106 12.70 -10.20 12.52
N THR A 107 12.84 -11.29 11.79
CA THR A 107 13.81 -11.39 10.68
C THR A 107 13.44 -10.44 9.55
N ALA A 108 12.17 -10.42 9.09
CA ALA A 108 11.71 -9.51 8.05
C ALA A 108 11.94 -8.04 8.46
N VAL A 109 11.57 -7.68 9.68
CA VAL A 109 11.76 -6.33 10.22
C VAL A 109 13.23 -5.93 10.33
N SER A 110 14.12 -6.86 10.72
CA SER A 110 15.57 -6.57 10.74
C SER A 110 16.10 -6.22 9.35
N ARG A 111 15.58 -6.86 8.30
CA ARG A 111 15.91 -6.52 6.91
C ARG A 111 15.32 -5.17 6.51
N LEU A 112 14.07 -4.88 6.91
CA LEU A 112 13.46 -3.58 6.70
C LEU A 112 14.24 -2.45 7.39
N GLU A 113 14.69 -2.65 8.64
CA GLU A 113 15.54 -1.67 9.35
C GLU A 113 16.84 -1.38 8.61
N PHE A 114 17.48 -2.41 8.03
CA PHE A 114 18.63 -2.20 7.18
C PHE A 114 18.27 -1.36 5.96
N ALA A 115 17.19 -1.68 5.24
CA ALA A 115 16.73 -0.93 4.08
C ALA A 115 16.42 0.53 4.43
N LEU A 116 15.72 0.76 5.54
CA LEU A 116 15.43 2.09 6.07
C LEU A 116 16.70 2.90 6.39
N SER A 117 17.76 2.24 6.87
CA SER A 117 19.00 2.92 7.28
C SER A 117 19.81 3.54 6.13
N ILE A 118 19.52 3.14 4.90
CA ILE A 118 20.23 3.57 3.69
C ILE A 118 19.39 4.42 2.76
N THR A 119 18.14 4.72 3.14
CA THR A 119 17.21 5.51 2.35
C THR A 119 16.98 6.89 2.96
N GLU A 120 16.67 7.88 2.13
CA GLU A 120 16.35 9.26 2.55
C GLU A 120 14.91 9.42 2.99
N ALA A 121 14.00 8.69 2.32
CA ALA A 121 12.59 8.70 2.62
C ALA A 121 11.97 7.37 2.23
N VAL A 122 10.80 7.10 2.77
CA VAL A 122 10.01 5.90 2.52
C VAL A 122 8.65 6.27 1.96
N GLY A 123 8.10 5.43 1.10
CA GLY A 123 6.80 5.66 0.49
C GLY A 123 6.06 4.37 0.17
N ALA A 124 4.77 4.49 -0.03
CA ALA A 124 3.86 3.45 -0.50
C ALA A 124 2.68 4.10 -1.22
N TYR A 125 1.96 3.32 -1.99
CA TYR A 125 0.68 3.75 -2.54
C TYR A 125 -0.41 3.63 -1.48
N ASN A 126 -0.84 4.75 -0.89
CA ASN A 126 -1.61 4.83 0.34
C ASN A 126 -0.77 4.55 1.61
N ALA A 127 0.36 5.21 1.72
CA ALA A 127 1.36 5.05 2.78
C ALA A 127 0.78 5.09 4.22
N MET A 128 -0.38 5.72 4.40
CA MET A 128 -1.11 5.73 5.66
C MET A 128 -1.57 4.34 6.09
N PHE A 129 -1.91 3.49 5.13
CA PHE A 129 -2.30 2.12 5.43
C PHE A 129 -1.10 1.30 5.88
N ASP A 130 -0.03 1.28 5.09
CA ASP A 130 1.14 0.44 5.32
C ASP A 130 1.91 0.86 6.56
N PHE A 131 2.34 2.12 6.60
CA PHE A 131 3.25 2.61 7.63
C PHE A 131 2.57 3.01 8.93
N LYS A 132 1.29 3.40 8.90
CA LYS A 132 0.59 3.90 10.10
C LYS A 132 -0.42 2.91 10.68
N LYS A 133 -0.78 1.86 9.94
CA LYS A 133 -1.72 0.84 10.42
C LYS A 133 -1.12 -0.57 10.35
N ALA A 134 -0.75 -1.04 9.15
CA ALA A 134 -0.38 -2.43 8.95
C ALA A 134 0.89 -2.82 9.71
N ILE A 135 1.99 -2.09 9.53
CA ILE A 135 3.24 -2.36 10.24
C ILE A 135 3.07 -2.23 11.77
N PRO A 136 2.52 -1.13 12.32
CA PRO A 136 2.36 -1.00 13.77
C PRO A 136 1.43 -2.05 14.38
N PHE A 137 0.33 -2.40 13.70
CA PHE A 137 -0.59 -3.39 14.25
C PHE A 137 -0.02 -4.81 14.18
N THR A 138 0.70 -5.16 13.12
CA THR A 138 1.41 -6.44 13.03
C THR A 138 2.48 -6.55 14.11
N GLU A 139 3.29 -5.51 14.32
CA GLU A 139 4.28 -5.47 15.41
C GLU A 139 3.61 -5.66 16.79
N LEU A 140 2.49 -4.98 17.03
CA LEU A 140 1.72 -5.14 18.25
C LEU A 140 1.22 -6.59 18.43
N TYR A 141 0.62 -7.17 17.39
CA TYR A 141 0.12 -8.55 17.40
C TYR A 141 1.24 -9.54 17.72
N ILE A 142 2.37 -9.46 17.02
CA ILE A 142 3.49 -10.38 17.22
C ILE A 142 4.07 -10.24 18.65
N ASN A 143 4.17 -9.04 19.17
CA ASN A 143 4.64 -8.84 20.55
C ASN A 143 3.67 -9.45 21.58
N GLN A 144 2.36 -9.43 21.31
CA GLN A 144 1.37 -10.06 22.18
C GLN A 144 1.32 -11.58 22.03
N LEU A 145 1.55 -12.10 20.82
CA LEU A 145 1.51 -13.55 20.53
C LEU A 145 2.38 -14.37 21.47
N TYR A 146 3.49 -13.82 21.89
CA TYR A 146 4.45 -14.45 22.81
C TYR A 146 4.29 -14.03 24.27
N SER A 147 3.25 -13.29 24.60
CA SER A 147 2.98 -12.83 25.97
C SER A 147 2.10 -13.84 26.72
N ALA A 148 2.23 -13.87 28.06
CA ALA A 148 1.38 -14.68 28.93
C ALA A 148 -0.11 -14.23 28.88
N ASP A 149 -0.38 -12.99 28.50
CA ASP A 149 -1.72 -12.39 28.45
C ASP A 149 -2.35 -12.44 27.05
N PHE A 150 -1.80 -13.25 26.12
CA PHE A 150 -2.24 -13.25 24.72
C PHE A 150 -3.75 -13.52 24.56
N HIS A 151 -4.29 -14.50 25.28
CA HIS A 151 -5.73 -14.81 25.21
C HIS A 151 -6.62 -13.65 25.68
N LYS A 152 -6.20 -12.96 26.74
CA LYS A 152 -6.90 -11.78 27.24
C LYS A 152 -6.84 -10.64 26.24
N TRP A 153 -5.69 -10.44 25.61
CA TRP A 153 -5.53 -9.46 24.54
C TRP A 153 -6.41 -9.79 23.33
N LEU A 154 -6.48 -11.05 22.89
CA LEU A 154 -7.39 -11.49 21.80
C LEU A 154 -8.85 -11.21 22.11
N SER A 155 -9.32 -11.51 23.32
CA SER A 155 -10.70 -11.21 23.74
C SER A 155 -10.99 -9.72 23.65
N PHE A 156 -10.07 -8.88 24.10
CA PHE A 156 -10.18 -7.42 23.97
C PHE A 156 -10.20 -6.99 22.50
N GLN A 157 -9.41 -7.63 21.61
CA GLN A 157 -9.45 -7.32 20.18
C GLN A 157 -10.80 -7.69 19.54
N ALA A 158 -11.44 -8.78 19.96
CA ALA A 158 -12.77 -9.16 19.49
C ALA A 158 -13.81 -8.09 19.86
N GLU A 159 -13.83 -7.61 21.13
CA GLU A 159 -14.67 -6.50 21.55
C GLU A 159 -14.42 -5.21 20.72
N CYS A 160 -13.15 -4.94 20.40
CA CYS A 160 -12.80 -3.83 19.53
C CYS A 160 -13.32 -4.02 18.09
N CYS A 161 -13.35 -5.25 17.56
CA CYS A 161 -13.93 -5.53 16.25
C CYS A 161 -15.44 -5.26 16.23
N GLU A 162 -16.16 -5.67 17.27
CA GLU A 162 -17.60 -5.35 17.43
C GLU A 162 -17.85 -3.84 17.46
N ARG A 163 -16.99 -3.09 18.14
CA ARG A 163 -17.05 -1.61 18.17
C ARG A 163 -16.79 -0.97 16.81
N ILE A 164 -15.84 -1.51 16.02
CA ILE A 164 -15.54 -1.06 14.66
C ILE A 164 -16.76 -1.29 13.76
N VAL A 165 -17.38 -2.47 13.84
CA VAL A 165 -18.56 -2.83 13.05
C VAL A 165 -19.73 -1.89 13.36
N ASN A 166 -19.94 -1.57 14.64
CA ASN A 166 -21.02 -0.71 15.09
C ASN A 166 -20.73 0.80 14.95
N ASP A 167 -19.65 1.16 14.21
CA ASP A 167 -19.21 2.55 14.02
C ASP A 167 -18.99 3.34 15.34
N THR A 168 -18.72 2.62 16.44
CA THR A 168 -18.44 3.22 17.72
C THR A 168 -17.07 3.89 17.67
N VAL A 169 -16.98 5.17 17.98
CA VAL A 169 -15.71 5.94 17.95
C VAL A 169 -14.70 5.30 18.87
N ILE A 170 -13.71 4.64 18.28
CA ILE A 170 -12.50 4.18 18.98
C ILE A 170 -11.56 5.37 18.97
N GLY A 171 -11.22 5.86 20.16
CA GLY A 171 -10.49 7.11 20.36
C GLY A 171 -9.30 7.30 19.43
N ASN A 172 -9.23 8.46 18.80
CA ASN A 172 -8.12 8.86 17.95
C ASN A 172 -6.85 9.06 18.78
N ASN A 173 -5.78 8.39 18.44
CA ASN A 173 -4.43 8.72 18.90
C ASN A 173 -4.09 10.16 18.46
N LYS A 174 -3.85 11.05 19.42
CA LYS A 174 -3.66 12.49 19.19
C LYS A 174 -2.30 12.90 18.63
N GLU A 175 -1.36 11.99 18.49
CA GLU A 175 -0.02 12.29 17.96
C GLU A 175 0.18 11.62 16.60
N PHE A 176 -0.36 12.26 15.58
CA PHE A 176 -0.24 11.77 14.22
C PHE A 176 0.49 12.79 13.35
N ASP A 177 1.75 12.50 13.00
CA ASP A 177 2.47 13.21 11.94
C ASP A 177 2.34 12.40 10.64
N PRO A 178 1.62 12.90 9.62
CA PRO A 178 1.44 12.21 8.36
C PRO A 178 2.72 12.11 7.53
N ASN A 179 3.72 12.97 7.79
CA ASN A 179 4.94 13.07 7.01
C ASN A 179 6.12 12.30 7.62
N CYS A 180 5.88 11.59 8.72
CA CYS A 180 6.91 10.86 9.43
C CYS A 180 6.47 9.42 9.72
N PHE A 181 7.30 8.46 9.36
CA PHE A 181 7.20 7.08 9.80
C PHE A 181 8.10 6.87 11.01
N ARG A 182 7.50 6.62 12.18
CA ARG A 182 8.23 6.29 13.38
C ARG A 182 8.29 4.78 13.56
N PHE A 183 9.50 4.24 13.57
CA PHE A 183 9.73 2.82 13.75
C PHE A 183 10.85 2.57 14.73
N ARG A 184 10.57 1.85 15.84
CA ARG A 184 11.54 1.48 16.89
C ARG A 184 12.43 2.64 17.32
N SER A 185 11.90 3.74 17.75
CA SER A 185 12.62 4.94 18.21
C SER A 185 13.36 5.76 17.13
N LYS A 186 13.25 5.42 15.85
CA LYS A 186 13.77 6.21 14.75
C LYS A 186 12.62 6.79 13.92
N GLU A 187 12.89 7.93 13.33
CA GLU A 187 11.95 8.64 12.46
C GLU A 187 12.49 8.68 11.03
N TYR A 188 11.61 8.44 10.07
CA TYR A 188 11.92 8.42 8.65
C TYR A 188 10.95 9.35 7.93
N PRO A 189 11.42 10.24 7.03
CA PRO A 189 10.53 11.01 6.17
C PRO A 189 9.62 10.07 5.37
N LEU A 190 8.31 10.34 5.42
CA LEU A 190 7.28 9.54 4.75
C LEU A 190 6.64 10.37 3.64
N PHE A 191 6.45 9.78 2.48
CA PHE A 191 5.64 10.35 1.42
C PHE A 191 4.55 9.36 0.98
N ASP A 192 3.42 9.90 0.54
CA ASP A 192 2.33 9.11 0.00
C ASP A 192 2.38 9.17 -1.53
N LEU A 193 2.66 8.02 -2.15
CA LEU A 193 2.78 7.93 -3.61
C LEU A 193 1.42 8.11 -4.30
N TRP A 194 0.32 7.71 -3.63
CA TRP A 194 -1.01 8.02 -4.12
C TRP A 194 -1.27 9.53 -4.15
N GLY A 195 -0.91 10.23 -3.08
CA GLY A 195 -1.00 11.69 -3.02
C GLY A 195 -0.20 12.37 -4.13
N LEU A 196 1.05 11.93 -4.36
CA LEU A 196 1.88 12.41 -5.47
C LEU A 196 1.25 12.13 -6.84
N SER A 197 0.68 10.93 -7.01
CA SER A 197 -0.03 10.54 -8.23
C SER A 197 -1.24 11.43 -8.48
N CYS A 198 -2.05 11.69 -7.45
CA CYS A 198 -3.21 12.57 -7.54
C CYS A 198 -2.83 13.99 -7.97
N GLN A 199 -1.76 14.55 -7.42
CA GLN A 199 -1.27 15.89 -7.84
C GLN A 199 -0.97 15.92 -9.35
N TYR A 200 -0.33 14.88 -9.85
CA TYR A 200 0.03 14.80 -11.27
C TYR A 200 -1.17 14.52 -12.18
N LEU A 201 -2.06 13.59 -11.76
CA LEU A 201 -3.13 13.07 -12.60
C LEU A 201 -4.36 13.99 -12.64
N LEU A 202 -4.73 14.61 -11.51
CA LEU A 202 -6.00 15.33 -11.42
C LEU A 202 -5.98 16.68 -12.12
N ASP A 203 -4.80 17.23 -12.40
CA ASP A 203 -4.61 18.41 -13.25
C ASP A 203 -4.38 18.06 -14.73
N ASN A 204 -4.41 16.75 -15.07
CA ASN A 204 -4.14 16.27 -16.43
C ASN A 204 -5.44 15.88 -17.14
N ASP A 205 -5.88 16.69 -18.10
CA ASP A 205 -7.09 16.44 -18.84
C ASP A 205 -7.01 15.19 -19.74
N GLU A 206 -5.83 14.80 -20.21
CA GLU A 206 -5.66 13.56 -20.97
C GLU A 206 -5.88 12.33 -20.08
N TYR A 207 -5.50 12.40 -18.78
CA TYR A 207 -5.84 11.35 -17.82
C TYR A 207 -7.36 11.23 -17.63
N LYS A 208 -8.04 12.36 -17.43
CA LYS A 208 -9.50 12.39 -17.26
C LYS A 208 -10.23 11.82 -18.48
N LYS A 209 -9.79 12.19 -19.70
CA LYS A 209 -10.29 11.61 -20.94
C LYS A 209 -10.05 10.11 -21.02
N ALA A 210 -8.83 9.64 -20.67
CA ALA A 210 -8.51 8.21 -20.62
C ALA A 210 -9.41 7.47 -19.63
N CYS A 211 -9.68 8.06 -18.46
CA CYS A 211 -10.59 7.50 -17.46
C CYS A 211 -12.02 7.34 -18.01
N LEU A 212 -12.54 8.32 -18.74
CA LEU A 212 -13.87 8.21 -19.36
C LEU A 212 -13.91 7.15 -20.45
N LEU A 213 -12.89 7.10 -21.31
CA LEU A 213 -12.81 6.14 -22.41
C LEU A 213 -12.69 4.68 -21.95
N ASN A 214 -12.02 4.45 -20.82
CA ASN A 214 -11.74 3.12 -20.29
C ASN A 214 -12.63 2.73 -19.08
N GLY A 215 -13.60 3.55 -18.70
CA GLY A 215 -14.48 3.27 -17.58
C GLY A 215 -13.75 3.33 -16.20
N TRP A 216 -12.67 4.10 -16.08
CA TRP A 216 -11.91 4.23 -14.84
C TRP A 216 -12.51 5.30 -13.90
N GLN A 217 -13.76 5.05 -13.51
CA GLN A 217 -14.45 5.85 -12.50
C GLN A 217 -14.62 5.01 -11.23
N THR A 218 -14.85 5.70 -10.11
CA THR A 218 -15.28 5.05 -8.86
C THR A 218 -16.62 4.37 -9.06
N GLU A 219 -16.97 3.39 -8.22
CA GLU A 219 -18.27 2.69 -8.28
C GLU A 219 -19.49 3.65 -8.28
N SER A 220 -19.34 4.80 -7.62
CA SER A 220 -20.39 5.83 -7.59
C SER A 220 -20.49 6.66 -8.88
N GLY A 221 -19.57 6.49 -9.81
CA GLY A 221 -19.45 7.31 -11.03
C GLY A 221 -19.05 8.78 -10.78
N LYS A 222 -18.77 9.16 -9.53
CA LYS A 222 -18.55 10.57 -9.15
C LYS A 222 -17.12 11.05 -9.37
N TYR A 223 -16.13 10.16 -9.27
CA TYR A 223 -14.72 10.53 -9.27
C TYR A 223 -13.94 9.67 -10.26
N PHE A 224 -12.84 10.23 -10.77
CA PHE A 224 -11.86 9.46 -11.55
C PHE A 224 -11.11 8.50 -10.61
N LYS A 225 -10.86 7.26 -11.06
CA LYS A 225 -10.01 6.33 -10.33
C LYS A 225 -8.58 6.87 -10.29
N THR A 226 -7.88 6.60 -9.20
CA THR A 226 -6.47 6.93 -9.01
C THR A 226 -5.74 5.80 -8.28
N SER A 227 -6.17 4.54 -8.49
CA SER A 227 -5.46 3.36 -7.98
C SER A 227 -4.08 3.25 -8.62
N ALA A 228 -3.16 2.48 -8.01
CA ALA A 228 -1.83 2.22 -8.55
C ALA A 228 -1.94 1.65 -9.97
N GLU A 229 -2.80 0.67 -10.19
CA GLU A 229 -3.05 0.06 -11.48
C GLU A 229 -3.48 1.08 -12.56
N THR A 230 -4.51 1.90 -12.30
CA THR A 230 -4.99 2.89 -13.29
C THR A 230 -3.96 3.98 -13.53
N THR A 231 -3.23 4.37 -12.51
CA THR A 231 -2.11 5.31 -12.61
C THR A 231 -1.02 4.74 -13.49
N TYR A 232 -0.60 3.49 -13.22
CA TYR A 232 0.44 2.82 -13.97
C TYR A 232 0.06 2.63 -15.45
N ARG A 233 -1.14 2.14 -15.73
CA ARG A 233 -1.67 2.01 -17.11
C ARG A 233 -1.49 3.31 -17.90
N PHE A 234 -1.90 4.42 -17.30
CA PHE A 234 -1.83 5.72 -17.97
C PHE A 234 -0.41 6.22 -18.17
N ILE A 235 0.42 6.22 -17.11
CA ILE A 235 1.76 6.83 -17.19
C ILE A 235 2.77 5.96 -17.94
N SER A 236 2.61 4.62 -17.93
CA SER A 236 3.45 3.70 -18.69
C SER A 236 2.97 3.52 -20.14
N GLY A 237 1.68 3.79 -20.41
CA GLY A 237 1.03 3.50 -21.67
C GLY A 237 0.62 2.03 -21.84
N GLN A 238 0.74 1.21 -20.80
CA GLN A 238 0.37 -0.21 -20.82
C GLN A 238 -1.10 -0.39 -20.40
N MET A 239 -2.01 -0.11 -21.31
CA MET A 239 -3.44 -0.04 -21.01
C MET A 239 -4.05 -1.39 -20.56
N ASP A 240 -3.50 -2.52 -20.98
CA ASP A 240 -3.96 -3.88 -20.65
C ASP A 240 -3.23 -4.45 -19.40
N PHE A 241 -2.44 -3.65 -18.70
CA PHE A 241 -1.76 -4.09 -17.50
C PHE A 241 -2.78 -4.50 -16.44
N ASP A 242 -2.50 -5.63 -15.75
CA ASP A 242 -3.28 -6.16 -14.63
C ASP A 242 -2.34 -6.36 -13.42
N GLU A 243 -2.75 -5.81 -12.29
CA GLU A 243 -1.94 -5.81 -11.08
C GLU A 243 -1.89 -7.20 -10.45
N ALA A 244 -0.69 -7.66 -10.12
CA ALA A 244 -0.50 -9.01 -9.61
C ALA A 244 -1.01 -9.18 -8.17
N HIS A 245 -1.13 -8.10 -7.41
CA HIS A 245 -1.49 -8.06 -5.99
C HIS A 245 -0.66 -9.05 -5.15
N THR A 246 0.64 -8.88 -5.24
CA THR A 246 1.62 -9.41 -4.29
C THR A 246 2.53 -8.27 -3.91
N ALA A 247 2.89 -8.17 -2.64
CA ALA A 247 3.58 -6.99 -2.10
C ALA A 247 4.81 -6.56 -2.93
N ILE A 248 5.58 -7.50 -3.46
CA ILE A 248 6.78 -7.14 -4.23
C ILE A 248 6.47 -6.75 -5.67
N ASP A 249 5.48 -7.37 -6.31
CA ASP A 249 5.12 -7.00 -7.68
C ASP A 249 4.45 -5.61 -7.67
N ASP A 250 3.69 -5.30 -6.62
CA ASP A 250 3.05 -3.99 -6.44
C ASP A 250 4.11 -2.92 -6.08
N ALA A 251 5.08 -3.22 -5.21
CA ALA A 251 6.21 -2.32 -4.95
C ALA A 251 7.07 -2.03 -6.20
N ASP A 252 7.21 -2.99 -7.13
CA ASP A 252 7.88 -2.78 -8.41
C ASP A 252 7.14 -1.76 -9.27
N ILE A 253 5.81 -1.90 -9.41
CA ILE A 253 4.95 -0.97 -10.16
C ILE A 253 4.97 0.42 -9.53
N GLU A 254 4.84 0.49 -8.21
CA GLU A 254 4.89 1.74 -7.46
C GLU A 254 6.24 2.45 -7.61
N SER A 255 7.33 1.70 -7.73
CA SER A 255 8.65 2.23 -8.01
C SER A 255 8.75 2.85 -9.41
N GLU A 256 8.12 2.24 -10.40
CA GLU A 256 8.01 2.81 -11.75
C GLU A 256 7.12 4.05 -11.75
N ILE A 257 5.98 4.03 -11.05
CA ILE A 257 5.10 5.20 -10.86
C ILE A 257 5.90 6.35 -10.26
N PHE A 258 6.63 6.09 -9.16
CA PHE A 258 7.48 7.09 -8.51
C PHE A 258 8.46 7.72 -9.48
N ALA A 259 9.23 6.91 -10.21
CA ALA A 259 10.22 7.39 -11.16
C ALA A 259 9.62 8.23 -12.30
N LEU A 260 8.48 7.78 -12.84
CA LEU A 260 7.80 8.46 -13.94
C LEU A 260 7.20 9.79 -13.49
N ILE A 261 6.58 9.85 -12.31
CA ILE A 261 6.04 11.08 -11.74
C ILE A 261 7.17 12.07 -11.46
N VAL A 262 8.24 11.65 -10.78
CA VAL A 262 9.39 12.51 -10.48
C VAL A 262 10.04 13.05 -11.76
N LYS A 263 10.15 12.24 -12.81
CA LYS A 263 10.69 12.66 -14.10
C LYS A 263 9.82 13.69 -14.81
N ARG A 264 8.49 13.51 -14.76
CA ARG A 264 7.53 14.38 -15.46
C ARG A 264 7.25 15.67 -14.71
N ALA A 265 7.23 15.61 -13.40
CA ALA A 265 6.92 16.77 -12.55
C ALA A 265 8.04 17.82 -12.48
N LYS A 266 9.25 17.55 -12.96
CA LYS A 266 10.37 18.51 -13.16
C LYS A 266 10.51 19.56 -12.06
N ASN A 267 10.56 19.19 -10.80
CA ASN A 267 10.62 20.08 -9.63
C ASN A 267 9.27 20.62 -9.11
N GLN A 268 8.14 20.23 -9.67
CA GLN A 268 6.82 20.62 -9.15
C GLN A 268 6.35 19.71 -8.00
N VAL A 269 6.98 18.56 -7.82
CA VAL A 269 6.67 17.60 -6.75
C VAL A 269 7.81 17.60 -5.75
N GLU A 270 7.56 18.10 -4.56
CA GLU A 270 8.45 17.95 -3.42
C GLU A 270 8.15 16.66 -2.70
N ILE A 271 9.09 15.72 -2.76
CA ILE A 271 8.95 14.40 -2.14
C ILE A 271 9.13 14.56 -0.63
N GLY A 272 8.18 14.05 0.13
CA GLY A 272 8.28 13.93 1.59
C GLY A 272 7.81 15.14 2.37
N ILE A 273 7.15 16.12 1.75
CA ILE A 273 6.81 17.36 2.44
C ILE A 273 5.33 17.45 2.83
N GLU A 274 4.39 16.93 2.03
CA GLU A 274 2.98 17.04 2.35
C GLU A 274 2.22 15.78 2.03
N TYR A 275 1.45 15.34 3.03
CA TYR A 275 0.40 14.36 2.87
C TYR A 275 -0.78 15.00 2.13
N PHE A 276 -1.12 14.43 0.97
CA PHE A 276 -2.28 14.90 0.21
C PHE A 276 -3.56 14.23 0.71
N PRO A 277 -4.52 14.99 1.26
CA PRO A 277 -5.77 14.39 1.67
C PRO A 277 -6.56 13.89 0.45
N PHE A 278 -7.03 12.66 0.48
CA PHE A 278 -7.82 11.97 -0.56
C PHE A 278 -9.04 12.76 -1.06
N ARG A 279 -9.44 13.82 -0.37
CA ARG A 279 -10.65 14.59 -0.62
C ARG A 279 -10.52 15.59 -1.77
N ILE A 280 -9.34 15.74 -2.37
CA ILE A 280 -9.11 16.63 -3.52
C ILE A 280 -9.16 15.84 -4.84
N LEU A 281 -9.95 14.80 -4.89
CA LEU A 281 -10.12 14.02 -6.11
C LEU A 281 -10.97 14.80 -7.11
N GLY A 282 -10.49 14.90 -8.36
CA GLY A 282 -11.23 15.51 -9.46
C GLY A 282 -12.58 14.83 -9.67
N THR A 283 -13.61 15.61 -9.93
CA THR A 283 -14.97 15.07 -10.15
C THR A 283 -15.25 14.87 -11.64
N VAL A 284 -15.79 13.70 -11.97
CA VAL A 284 -16.23 13.35 -13.33
C VAL A 284 -17.27 14.36 -13.85
N ARG A 285 -18.28 14.67 -13.03
CA ARG A 285 -19.34 15.61 -13.40
C ARG A 285 -18.79 17.01 -13.74
N LYS A 286 -17.86 17.53 -12.94
CA LYS A 286 -17.25 18.84 -13.21
C LYS A 286 -16.48 18.84 -14.53
N PHE A 287 -15.73 17.78 -14.79
CA PHE A 287 -14.99 17.65 -16.03
C PHE A 287 -15.93 17.54 -17.24
N VAL A 288 -16.98 16.70 -17.18
CA VAL A 288 -17.94 16.52 -18.29
C VAL A 288 -18.73 17.80 -18.54
N CYS A 289 -19.08 18.61 -17.52
CA CYS A 289 -19.69 19.92 -17.74
C CYS A 289 -18.77 20.90 -18.48
N GLN A 290 -17.45 20.79 -18.29
CA GLN A 290 -16.44 21.59 -19.02
C GLN A 290 -16.13 21.01 -20.42
N HIS A 291 -16.36 19.71 -20.60
CA HIS A 291 -16.06 18.92 -21.81
C HIS A 291 -17.32 18.11 -22.21
N PRO A 292 -18.37 18.78 -22.72
CA PRO A 292 -19.68 18.14 -22.99
C PRO A 292 -19.58 17.00 -24.01
N GLU A 293 -18.52 16.94 -24.83
CA GLU A 293 -18.25 15.86 -25.77
C GLU A 293 -18.11 14.47 -25.12
N PHE A 294 -17.88 14.42 -23.81
CA PHE A 294 -17.80 13.16 -23.05
C PHE A 294 -19.07 12.81 -22.27
N ALA A 295 -20.13 13.62 -22.36
CA ALA A 295 -21.36 13.42 -21.58
C ALA A 295 -21.98 12.05 -21.79
N ASP A 296 -22.04 11.58 -23.05
CA ASP A 296 -22.64 10.30 -23.43
C ASP A 296 -21.86 9.08 -22.93
N MET A 297 -20.57 9.26 -22.56
CA MET A 297 -19.72 8.17 -22.06
C MET A 297 -19.96 7.83 -20.59
N VAL A 298 -20.61 8.70 -19.85
CA VAL A 298 -20.72 8.58 -18.39
C VAL A 298 -22.16 8.39 -17.90
N ASN A 299 -23.16 8.37 -18.79
CA ASN A 299 -24.58 8.27 -18.44
C ASN A 299 -24.97 9.22 -17.28
N LEU A 300 -24.45 10.45 -17.29
CA LEU A 300 -24.81 11.44 -16.31
C LEU A 300 -26.18 12.01 -16.67
N GLU A 301 -27.17 11.73 -15.84
CA GLU A 301 -28.40 12.52 -15.80
C GLU A 301 -28.02 13.93 -15.29
N PHE A 302 -28.23 14.93 -16.13
CA PHE A 302 -28.04 16.33 -15.79
C PHE A 302 -29.26 16.90 -15.11
#